data_04cb6cb9d597633fd7d5c98ca90017d1
#
_entry.id   04cb6cb9d597633fd7d5c98ca90017d1
#
_cell.length_a   1.000
_cell.length_b   1.000
_cell.length_c   1.000
_cell.angle_alpha   90.00
_cell.angle_beta   90.00
_cell.angle_gamma   90.00
#
_symmetry.space_group_name_H-M   'P 1'
#
loop_
_entity.id
_entity.type
_entity.pdbx_description
1 polymer ?
#
loop_
_entity_poly.entity_id
_entity_poly.type
_entity_poly.pdbx_seq_one_letter_code
_entity_poly.pdbx_strand_id
1 'polypeptide(L)'
;MEQRENICYIHGCRRTEKGKRPDEIILGHKPGMEEEQWDKVELKPFKFKNPYKRYIMEAAMETAAREAAWYDESTTKKCGDIIKNHKDFFDGLSSIEEVFVIGHSLSEVDYPYFEEVRSRCDAKWHIGYHSLDDMKRLIALVGYLGLKDVTVFRT
;
A
#
# COMPACT_ATOMS: atom_id res chain seq x y z
N MET A 1 -6.21 -24.25 -21.80
CA MET A 1 -5.81 -23.20 -20.84
C MET A 1 -7.05 -22.33 -20.69
N GLU A 2 -7.78 -22.49 -19.59
CA GLU A 2 -8.93 -21.65 -19.32
C GLU A 2 -8.49 -20.19 -19.21
N GLN A 3 -9.12 -19.34 -19.99
CA GLN A 3 -8.94 -17.90 -19.88
C GLN A 3 -9.41 -17.46 -18.50
N ARG A 4 -8.51 -16.91 -17.71
CA ARG A 4 -8.84 -16.31 -16.41
C ARG A 4 -9.36 -14.89 -16.65
N GLU A 5 -10.49 -14.77 -17.34
CA GLU A 5 -11.06 -13.50 -17.79
C GLU A 5 -11.49 -12.58 -16.65
N ASN A 6 -11.62 -13.13 -15.42
CA ASN A 6 -12.13 -12.41 -14.25
C ASN A 6 -11.06 -12.08 -13.20
N ILE A 7 -9.76 -12.08 -13.57
CA ILE A 7 -8.68 -11.74 -12.63
C ILE A 7 -8.01 -10.44 -13.07
N CYS A 8 -8.09 -9.43 -12.22
CA CYS A 8 -7.34 -8.18 -12.35
C CYS A 8 -6.12 -8.20 -11.41
N TYR A 9 -4.92 -8.03 -11.98
CA TYR A 9 -3.68 -7.92 -11.21
C TYR A 9 -3.32 -6.45 -11.02
N ILE A 10 -3.94 -5.81 -10.03
CA ILE A 10 -3.84 -4.36 -9.78
C ILE A 10 -2.38 -3.88 -9.64
N HIS A 11 -1.52 -4.70 -9.07
CA HIS A 11 -0.10 -4.36 -8.85
C HIS A 11 0.85 -5.10 -9.80
N GLY A 12 0.36 -5.54 -10.94
CA GLY A 12 1.13 -6.31 -11.90
C GLY A 12 1.20 -7.80 -11.60
N CYS A 13 1.74 -8.58 -12.52
CA CYS A 13 1.83 -10.02 -12.43
C CYS A 13 3.23 -10.53 -12.85
N ARG A 14 3.80 -11.43 -12.05
CA ARG A 14 5.08 -12.11 -12.42
C ARG A 14 4.94 -13.13 -13.55
N ARG A 15 3.72 -13.62 -13.81
CA ARG A 15 3.48 -14.61 -14.84
C ARG A 15 3.22 -13.91 -16.16
N THR A 16 4.21 -13.95 -17.03
CA THR A 16 4.05 -13.46 -18.41
C THR A 16 3.66 -14.57 -19.35
N GLU A 17 2.90 -14.24 -20.38
CA GLU A 17 2.84 -15.05 -21.58
C GLU A 17 4.24 -15.12 -22.21
N LYS A 18 4.59 -16.27 -22.80
CA LYS A 18 5.88 -16.45 -23.50
C LYS A 18 6.13 -15.31 -24.47
N GLY A 19 7.19 -14.52 -24.22
CA GLY A 19 7.62 -13.42 -25.09
C GLY A 19 7.20 -12.00 -24.68
N LYS A 20 6.38 -11.81 -23.64
CA LYS A 20 6.10 -10.49 -23.06
C LYS A 20 6.99 -10.24 -21.84
N ARG A 21 7.36 -8.99 -21.61
CA ARG A 21 8.03 -8.62 -20.35
C ARG A 21 7.06 -8.81 -19.19
N PRO A 22 7.52 -9.22 -18.00
CA PRO A 22 6.68 -9.20 -16.80
C PRO A 22 6.12 -7.79 -16.62
N ASP A 23 4.83 -7.70 -16.33
CA ASP A 23 4.25 -6.43 -15.92
C ASP A 23 5.04 -5.93 -14.71
N GLU A 24 5.34 -4.65 -14.69
CA GLU A 24 6.06 -4.05 -13.59
C GLU A 24 5.27 -4.26 -12.30
N ILE A 25 5.92 -4.90 -11.31
CA ILE A 25 5.28 -5.13 -10.01
C ILE A 25 5.38 -3.85 -9.21
N ILE A 26 4.24 -3.29 -8.89
CA ILE A 26 4.15 -2.08 -8.08
C ILE A 26 4.24 -2.47 -6.61
N LEU A 27 5.36 -2.09 -5.99
CA LEU A 27 5.55 -2.11 -4.55
C LEU A 27 5.61 -0.67 -4.07
N GLY A 28 5.07 -0.40 -2.90
CA GLY A 28 5.10 0.96 -2.38
C GLY A 28 4.59 1.04 -0.95
N HIS A 29 4.81 2.18 -0.33
CA HIS A 29 4.40 2.48 1.03
C HIS A 29 3.54 3.76 1.07
N LYS A 30 2.93 4.03 2.22
CA LYS A 30 2.18 5.26 2.45
C LYS A 30 3.17 6.42 2.65
N PRO A 31 2.96 7.59 2.03
CA PRO A 31 3.78 8.77 2.31
C PRO A 31 3.72 9.14 3.79
N GLY A 32 4.85 9.52 4.37
CA GLY A 32 4.94 10.03 5.74
C GLY A 32 4.85 8.98 6.85
N MET A 33 4.82 7.66 6.55
CA MET A 33 4.86 6.64 7.60
C MET A 33 6.17 6.60 8.39
N GLU A 34 7.24 7.13 7.84
CA GLU A 34 8.57 7.11 8.45
C GLU A 34 8.83 8.29 9.41
N GLU A 35 8.14 9.42 9.27
CA GLU A 35 8.36 10.59 10.12
C GLU A 35 8.14 10.29 11.61
N GLU A 36 7.14 9.50 11.97
CA GLU A 36 6.87 9.14 13.38
C GLU A 36 7.95 8.23 14.01
N GLN A 37 8.71 7.50 13.21
CA GLN A 37 9.80 6.65 13.70
C GLN A 37 11.12 7.39 13.84
N TRP A 38 11.39 8.37 12.98
CA TRP A 38 12.65 9.14 12.99
C TRP A 38 12.71 10.15 14.14
N ASP A 39 11.57 10.71 14.57
CA ASP A 39 11.50 11.62 15.73
C ASP A 39 11.94 10.98 17.04
N LYS A 40 12.05 9.65 17.10
CA LYS A 40 12.53 8.91 18.31
C LYS A 40 14.03 8.65 18.31
N VAL A 41 14.71 8.93 17.21
CA VAL A 41 16.18 8.79 17.13
C VAL A 41 16.83 10.11 17.49
N GLU A 42 17.13 10.34 18.77
CA GLU A 42 18.02 11.42 19.18
C GLU A 42 19.42 11.19 18.58
N LEU A 43 19.65 11.74 17.41
CA LEU A 43 20.97 11.84 16.83
C LEU A 43 21.79 12.83 17.67
N LYS A 44 22.61 12.31 18.58
CA LYS A 44 23.54 13.15 19.32
C LYS A 44 24.45 13.88 18.33
N PRO A 45 24.49 15.22 18.35
CA PRO A 45 25.28 15.96 17.40
C PRO A 45 26.75 15.57 17.51
N PHE A 46 27.33 15.08 16.43
CA PHE A 46 28.75 14.78 16.33
C PHE A 46 29.55 16.07 16.45
N LYS A 47 30.30 16.25 17.54
CA LYS A 47 31.20 17.40 17.73
C LYS A 47 32.53 17.11 17.05
N PHE A 48 32.71 17.54 15.82
CA PHE A 48 33.99 17.46 15.15
C PHE A 48 34.86 18.69 15.54
N LYS A 49 36.06 18.43 16.07
CA LYS A 49 37.06 19.49 16.32
C LYS A 49 37.66 20.06 15.02
N ASN A 50 37.66 19.28 13.94
CA ASN A 50 38.20 19.66 12.64
C ASN A 50 37.08 20.18 11.74
N PRO A 51 37.16 21.48 11.29
CA PRO A 51 36.15 22.10 10.42
C PRO A 51 35.95 21.35 9.08
N TYR A 52 37.02 20.79 8.52
CA TYR A 52 36.96 20.06 7.25
C TYR A 52 36.16 18.76 7.40
N LYS A 53 36.33 18.02 8.50
CA LYS A 53 35.53 16.81 8.79
C LYS A 53 34.06 17.15 9.00
N ARG A 54 33.77 18.29 9.64
CA ARG A 54 32.40 18.77 9.80
C ARG A 54 31.75 19.05 8.46
N TYR A 55 32.42 19.78 7.58
CA TYR A 55 31.94 20.10 6.24
C TYR A 55 31.64 18.84 5.41
N ILE A 56 32.53 17.86 5.39
CA ILE A 56 32.33 16.60 4.69
C ILE A 56 31.11 15.85 5.23
N MET A 57 30.93 15.82 6.55
CA MET A 57 29.81 15.14 7.17
C MET A 57 28.49 15.85 6.86
N GLU A 58 28.44 17.17 6.95
CA GLU A 58 27.25 17.95 6.59
C GLU A 58 26.85 17.73 5.14
N ALA A 59 27.80 17.76 4.21
CA ALA A 59 27.55 17.46 2.79
C ALA A 59 27.08 16.01 2.54
N ALA A 60 27.63 15.04 3.27
CA ALA A 60 27.20 13.64 3.19
C ALA A 60 25.77 13.46 3.73
N MET A 61 25.44 14.10 4.84
CA MET A 61 24.08 14.05 5.44
C MET A 61 23.05 14.71 4.51
N GLU A 62 23.39 15.84 3.90
CA GLU A 62 22.52 16.54 2.93
C GLU A 62 22.26 15.69 1.68
N THR A 63 23.29 15.00 1.19
CA THR A 63 23.16 14.06 0.08
C THR A 63 22.29 12.87 0.46
N ALA A 64 22.52 12.26 1.62
CA ALA A 64 21.72 11.13 2.11
C ALA A 64 20.25 11.51 2.32
N ALA A 65 19.98 12.69 2.89
CA ALA A 65 18.61 13.20 3.06
C ALA A 65 17.88 13.39 1.72
N ARG A 66 18.59 13.92 0.72
CA ARG A 66 18.06 14.11 -0.64
C ARG A 66 17.76 12.79 -1.34
N GLU A 67 18.65 11.82 -1.20
CA GLU A 67 18.43 10.46 -1.75
C GLU A 67 17.29 9.73 -1.04
N ALA A 68 17.17 9.87 0.28
CA ALA A 68 16.07 9.31 1.05
C ALA A 68 14.71 9.92 0.63
N ALA A 69 14.64 11.24 0.45
CA ALA A 69 13.43 11.93 -0.01
C ALA A 69 13.04 11.48 -1.44
N TRP A 70 14.02 11.34 -2.34
CA TRP A 70 13.78 10.81 -3.68
C TRP A 70 13.27 9.36 -3.65
N TYR A 71 13.84 8.53 -2.79
CA TYR A 71 13.43 7.14 -2.62
C TYR A 71 11.98 7.08 -2.12
N ASP A 72 11.63 7.85 -1.10
CA ASP A 72 10.28 7.94 -0.55
C ASP A 72 9.27 8.36 -1.62
N GLU A 73 9.54 9.43 -2.36
CA GLU A 73 8.67 9.88 -3.45
C GLU A 73 8.52 8.83 -4.56
N SER A 74 9.62 8.17 -4.94
CA SER A 74 9.63 7.19 -6.04
C SER A 74 8.94 5.87 -5.67
N THR A 75 8.94 5.51 -4.38
CA THR A 75 8.35 4.25 -3.87
C THR A 75 6.98 4.44 -3.24
N THR A 76 6.50 5.68 -3.11
CA THR A 76 5.14 5.97 -2.65
C THR A 76 4.10 5.35 -3.58
N LYS A 77 3.18 4.58 -3.00
CA LYS A 77 2.13 3.88 -3.74
C LYS A 77 1.07 4.86 -4.24
N LYS A 78 1.02 5.08 -5.54
CA LYS A 78 0.07 6.00 -6.20
C LYS A 78 -1.26 5.28 -6.50
N CYS A 79 -2.00 4.92 -5.44
CA CYS A 79 -3.24 4.14 -5.55
C CYS A 79 -4.27 4.77 -6.51
N GLY A 80 -4.39 6.11 -6.50
CA GLY A 80 -5.32 6.81 -7.41
C GLY A 80 -5.01 6.60 -8.88
N ASP A 81 -3.74 6.57 -9.27
CA ASP A 81 -3.33 6.32 -10.64
C ASP A 81 -3.55 4.85 -11.02
N ILE A 82 -3.29 3.94 -10.09
CA ILE A 82 -3.54 2.51 -10.27
C ILE A 82 -5.04 2.26 -10.49
N ILE A 83 -5.90 2.85 -9.67
CA ILE A 83 -7.36 2.76 -9.81
C ILE A 83 -7.82 3.28 -11.17
N LYS A 84 -7.31 4.43 -11.61
CA LYS A 84 -7.63 4.98 -12.94
C LYS A 84 -7.21 4.05 -14.07
N ASN A 85 -6.04 3.42 -13.97
CA ASN A 85 -5.54 2.49 -14.99
C ASN A 85 -6.36 1.20 -15.06
N HIS A 86 -7.06 0.85 -13.97
CA HIS A 86 -7.94 -0.32 -13.88
C HIS A 86 -9.43 0.05 -13.81
N LYS A 87 -9.79 1.20 -14.35
CA LYS A 87 -11.15 1.75 -14.27
C LYS A 87 -12.22 0.76 -14.72
N ASP A 88 -12.01 0.06 -15.83
CA ASP A 88 -12.98 -0.88 -16.39
C ASP A 88 -13.28 -2.04 -15.43
N PHE A 89 -12.26 -2.49 -14.68
CA PHE A 89 -12.44 -3.50 -13.63
C PHE A 89 -13.34 -2.96 -12.51
N PHE A 90 -13.04 -1.78 -11.99
CA PHE A 90 -13.83 -1.19 -10.90
C PHE A 90 -15.26 -0.84 -11.35
N ASP A 91 -15.44 -0.34 -12.56
CA ASP A 91 -16.77 -0.03 -13.13
C ASP A 91 -17.64 -1.31 -13.26
N GLY A 92 -17.01 -2.47 -13.46
CA GLY A 92 -17.69 -3.77 -13.53
C GLY A 92 -18.20 -4.30 -12.19
N LEU A 93 -17.89 -3.68 -11.05
CA LEU A 93 -18.24 -4.19 -9.72
C LEU A 93 -19.69 -3.90 -9.29
N SER A 94 -20.45 -3.14 -10.04
CA SER A 94 -21.79 -2.68 -9.65
C SER A 94 -22.82 -3.77 -9.36
N SER A 95 -22.62 -4.99 -9.89
CA SER A 95 -23.47 -6.16 -9.67
C SER A 95 -22.93 -7.15 -8.64
N ILE A 96 -21.85 -6.82 -7.95
CA ILE A 96 -21.25 -7.71 -6.96
C ILE A 96 -22.03 -7.68 -5.65
N GLU A 97 -22.44 -8.84 -5.19
CA GLU A 97 -23.22 -9.03 -3.95
C GLU A 97 -22.36 -9.39 -2.73
N GLU A 98 -21.19 -9.97 -2.96
CA GLU A 98 -20.27 -10.41 -1.89
C GLU A 98 -18.82 -10.05 -2.23
N VAL A 99 -18.09 -9.53 -1.25
CA VAL A 99 -16.65 -9.22 -1.32
C VAL A 99 -15.90 -10.07 -0.30
N PHE A 100 -14.93 -10.85 -0.76
CA PHE A 100 -14.05 -11.65 0.09
C PHE A 100 -12.66 -11.05 0.13
N VAL A 101 -12.17 -10.71 1.33
CA VAL A 101 -10.79 -10.23 1.56
C VAL A 101 -10.01 -11.31 2.28
N ILE A 102 -9.06 -11.93 1.58
CA ILE A 102 -8.29 -13.07 2.08
C ILE A 102 -6.80 -12.84 1.91
N GLY A 103 -6.02 -13.10 2.97
CA GLY A 103 -4.56 -13.00 2.93
C GLY A 103 -4.02 -11.58 2.71
N HIS A 104 -4.81 -10.57 3.07
CA HIS A 104 -4.45 -9.15 2.95
C HIS A 104 -4.04 -8.57 4.31
N SER A 105 -3.02 -7.72 4.34
CA SER A 105 -2.51 -7.08 5.56
C SER A 105 -3.45 -6.00 6.14
N LEU A 106 -4.43 -5.55 5.38
CA LEU A 106 -5.37 -4.47 5.70
C LEU A 106 -4.65 -3.16 6.12
N SER A 107 -3.51 -2.90 5.49
CA SER A 107 -2.74 -1.68 5.71
C SER A 107 -3.45 -0.46 5.15
N GLU A 108 -3.33 0.67 5.84
CA GLU A 108 -3.94 1.95 5.43
C GLU A 108 -3.48 2.42 4.04
N VAL A 109 -2.29 2.00 3.58
CA VAL A 109 -1.81 2.33 2.23
C VAL A 109 -2.75 1.79 1.13
N ASP A 110 -3.50 0.73 1.43
CA ASP A 110 -4.40 0.08 0.49
C ASP A 110 -5.87 0.51 0.67
N TYR A 111 -6.17 1.37 1.63
CA TYR A 111 -7.53 1.88 1.87
C TYR A 111 -8.21 2.45 0.62
N PRO A 112 -7.52 3.19 -0.28
CA PRO A 112 -8.15 3.71 -1.49
C PRO A 112 -8.77 2.63 -2.40
N TYR A 113 -8.21 1.41 -2.41
CA TYR A 113 -8.82 0.31 -3.17
C TYR A 113 -10.11 -0.19 -2.54
N PHE A 114 -10.14 -0.30 -1.21
CA PHE A 114 -11.34 -0.69 -0.49
C PHE A 114 -12.44 0.36 -0.60
N GLU A 115 -12.08 1.65 -0.54
CA GLU A 115 -13.01 2.76 -0.80
C GLU A 115 -13.61 2.69 -2.19
N GLU A 116 -12.78 2.44 -3.20
CA GLU A 116 -13.24 2.32 -4.58
C GLU A 116 -14.21 1.15 -4.73
N VAL A 117 -13.89 -0.04 -4.19
CA VAL A 117 -14.81 -1.19 -4.19
C VAL A 117 -16.11 -0.84 -3.48
N ARG A 118 -16.04 -0.25 -2.27
CA ARG A 118 -17.22 0.14 -1.47
C ARG A 118 -18.09 1.17 -2.19
N SER A 119 -17.48 2.07 -2.96
CA SER A 119 -18.22 3.10 -3.73
C SER A 119 -18.97 2.53 -4.93
N ARG A 120 -18.56 1.37 -5.46
CA ARG A 120 -19.10 0.74 -6.65
C ARG A 120 -20.21 -0.27 -6.39
N CYS A 121 -20.21 -0.93 -5.23
CA CYS A 121 -21.20 -1.95 -4.88
C CYS A 121 -21.62 -1.86 -3.41
N ASP A 122 -22.86 -2.23 -3.13
CA ASP A 122 -23.40 -2.39 -1.78
C ASP A 122 -23.38 -3.87 -1.38
N ALA A 123 -22.17 -4.44 -1.40
CA ALA A 123 -21.95 -5.85 -1.18
C ALA A 123 -21.79 -6.18 0.31
N LYS A 124 -22.08 -7.43 0.67
CA LYS A 124 -21.71 -8.02 1.95
C LYS A 124 -20.21 -8.32 1.98
N TRP A 125 -19.53 -7.97 3.07
CA TRP A 125 -18.09 -8.14 3.20
C TRP A 125 -17.74 -9.34 4.07
N HIS A 126 -16.80 -10.16 3.59
CA HIS A 126 -16.23 -11.29 4.31
C HIS A 126 -14.72 -11.07 4.44
N ILE A 127 -14.25 -10.75 5.65
CA ILE A 127 -12.86 -10.34 5.84
C ILE A 127 -12.13 -11.33 6.72
N GLY A 128 -11.08 -11.94 6.16
CA GLY A 128 -10.22 -12.88 6.86
C GLY A 128 -9.13 -12.20 7.68
N TYR A 129 -8.80 -12.76 8.84
CA TYR A 129 -7.66 -12.35 9.66
C TYR A 129 -6.86 -13.57 10.12
N HIS A 130 -5.55 -13.39 10.33
CA HIS A 130 -4.67 -14.45 10.84
C HIS A 130 -4.20 -14.16 12.27
N SER A 131 -3.93 -12.92 12.61
CA SER A 131 -3.37 -12.48 13.89
C SER A 131 -4.25 -11.47 14.61
N LEU A 132 -3.93 -11.19 15.90
CA LEU A 132 -4.61 -10.13 16.65
C LEU A 132 -4.36 -8.74 16.06
N ASP A 133 -3.20 -8.53 15.46
CA ASP A 133 -2.89 -7.25 14.83
C ASP A 133 -3.66 -7.08 13.51
N ASP A 134 -3.89 -8.15 12.76
CA ASP A 134 -4.81 -8.11 11.61
C ASP A 134 -6.24 -7.81 12.05
N MET A 135 -6.68 -8.37 13.18
CA MET A 135 -8.01 -8.07 13.74
C MET A 135 -8.16 -6.58 14.10
N LYS A 136 -7.13 -5.95 14.67
CA LYS A 136 -7.16 -4.50 14.97
C LYS A 136 -7.29 -3.68 13.69
N ARG A 137 -6.50 -4.00 12.66
CA ARG A 137 -6.55 -3.36 11.35
C ARG A 137 -7.90 -3.57 10.67
N LEU A 138 -8.47 -4.76 10.78
CA LEU A 138 -9.81 -5.08 10.28
C LEU A 138 -10.87 -4.19 10.92
N ILE A 139 -10.86 -4.06 12.26
CA ILE A 139 -11.80 -3.19 12.99
C ILE A 139 -11.65 -1.73 12.53
N ALA A 140 -10.42 -1.27 12.35
CA ALA A 140 -10.13 0.08 11.86
C ALA A 140 -10.69 0.28 10.43
N LEU A 141 -10.43 -0.66 9.52
CA LEU A 141 -10.93 -0.62 8.14
C LEU A 141 -12.46 -0.61 8.08
N VAL A 142 -13.12 -1.51 8.84
CA VAL A 142 -14.59 -1.59 8.91
C VAL A 142 -15.19 -0.27 9.37
N GLY A 143 -14.59 0.33 10.42
CA GLY A 143 -15.00 1.64 10.94
C GLY A 143 -14.78 2.76 9.93
N TYR A 144 -13.62 2.76 9.27
CA TYR A 144 -13.25 3.75 8.26
C TYR A 144 -14.20 3.75 7.05
N LEU A 145 -14.52 2.56 6.52
CA LEU A 145 -15.43 2.40 5.38
C LEU A 145 -16.92 2.48 5.75
N GLY A 146 -17.26 2.48 7.04
CA GLY A 146 -18.63 2.46 7.50
C GLY A 146 -19.42 1.22 7.07
N LEU A 147 -18.74 0.06 7.01
CA LEU A 147 -19.37 -1.20 6.59
C LEU A 147 -20.37 -1.68 7.65
N LYS A 148 -21.56 -2.06 7.22
CA LYS A 148 -22.65 -2.51 8.13
C LYS A 148 -22.84 -4.02 8.13
N ASP A 149 -22.67 -4.66 6.98
CA ASP A 149 -22.82 -6.12 6.83
C ASP A 149 -21.44 -6.75 6.60
N VAL A 150 -20.81 -7.15 7.69
CA VAL A 150 -19.45 -7.73 7.69
C VAL A 150 -19.46 -9.06 8.43
N THR A 151 -18.98 -10.10 7.76
CA THR A 151 -18.64 -11.38 8.36
C THR A 151 -17.12 -11.47 8.52
N VAL A 152 -16.66 -11.81 9.71
CA VAL A 152 -15.24 -11.96 10.01
C VAL A 152 -14.90 -13.42 10.21
N PHE A 153 -13.80 -13.89 9.64
CA PHE A 153 -13.38 -15.29 9.80
C PHE A 153 -11.85 -15.38 9.97
N ARG A 154 -11.41 -16.43 10.66
CA ARG A 154 -9.99 -16.71 10.85
C ARG A 154 -9.46 -17.54 9.70
N THR A 155 -8.31 -17.13 9.13
CA THR A 155 -7.59 -17.85 8.06
C THR A 155 -6.39 -18.61 8.61
#